data_28222b7de600373a91584b37f8d60fb7
#
_entry.id   28222b7de600373a91584b37f8d60fb7
#
_cell.length_a   1.000
_cell.length_b   1.000
_cell.length_c   1.000
_cell.angle_alpha   90.00
_cell.angle_beta   90.00
_cell.angle_gamma   90.00
#
_symmetry.space_group_name_H-M   'P 1'
#
loop_
_entity.id
_entity.type
_entity.pdbx_description
1 polymer ?
#
loop_
_entity_poly.entity_id
_entity_poly.type
_entity_poly.pdbx_seq_one_letter_code
_entity_poly.pdbx_strand_id
1 'polypeptide(L)'
;MSATLKLKPAVRSETIEEALLALQSGANCELPVLPEVAAQLLKLTGDVDCNIGDVVPLIKRDQSLTSHLLRIANSVRYNTGVTVSSVQQAVARLGLLAVREIVVLISCKCRVFDVPEFEPHVRQSFRYSLATAAFAQEIARVRRMNVEEAFLTGLLHDVGRPILFQALADRRRTHGLVASEAEVLRVAGESRISFAAKLIVQWELSPRVAEAVQYQLSPLEAPACAFQAASLNLAMSLAYGILNPNATPPAEDQPHPMLEVLSIYPEQFATIQKNSSQILEWVDSTT
;
A
#
# COMPACT_ATOMS: atom_id res chain seq x y z
N MET A 1 23.42 -50.53 -33.13
CA MET A 1 23.51 -49.63 -31.93
C MET A 1 22.37 -48.65 -32.01
N SER A 2 21.29 -48.96 -31.29
CA SER A 2 20.08 -48.13 -31.28
C SER A 2 20.17 -47.14 -30.13
N ALA A 3 20.28 -45.84 -30.47
CA ALA A 3 20.32 -44.77 -29.48
C ALA A 3 18.88 -44.50 -29.02
N THR A 4 18.56 -44.97 -27.84
CA THR A 4 17.28 -44.66 -27.16
C THR A 4 17.32 -43.19 -26.73
N LEU A 5 16.62 -42.32 -27.47
CA LEU A 5 16.36 -40.95 -27.02
C LEU A 5 15.52 -41.02 -25.73
N LYS A 6 16.14 -40.72 -24.59
CA LYS A 6 15.39 -40.47 -23.37
C LYS A 6 14.65 -39.14 -23.54
N LEU A 7 13.36 -39.21 -23.83
CA LEU A 7 12.46 -38.07 -23.71
C LEU A 7 12.57 -37.53 -22.27
N LYS A 8 12.98 -36.27 -22.11
CA LYS A 8 12.81 -35.55 -20.83
C LYS A 8 11.31 -35.60 -20.46
N PRO A 9 10.95 -35.92 -19.21
CA PRO A 9 9.56 -35.87 -18.81
C PRO A 9 9.03 -34.46 -19.13
N ALA A 10 7.87 -34.42 -19.79
CA ALA A 10 7.16 -33.16 -20.03
C ALA A 10 6.93 -32.49 -18.66
N VAL A 11 7.50 -31.35 -18.44
CA VAL A 11 7.23 -30.54 -17.24
C VAL A 11 5.74 -30.23 -17.32
N ARG A 12 4.95 -30.79 -16.42
CA ARG A 12 3.52 -30.50 -16.31
C ARG A 12 3.40 -29.02 -16.05
N SER A 13 2.74 -28.28 -16.92
CA SER A 13 2.47 -26.86 -16.71
C SER A 13 1.54 -26.70 -15.51
N GLU A 14 1.89 -25.77 -14.64
CA GLU A 14 1.11 -25.41 -13.46
C GLU A 14 -0.16 -24.64 -13.86
N THR A 15 -1.28 -24.91 -13.21
CA THR A 15 -2.51 -24.10 -13.34
C THR A 15 -2.50 -22.92 -12.35
N ILE A 16 -3.36 -21.91 -12.59
CA ILE A 16 -3.43 -20.74 -11.71
C ILE A 16 -3.98 -21.10 -10.32
N GLU A 17 -4.86 -22.09 -10.23
CA GLU A 17 -5.40 -22.59 -8.98
C GLU A 17 -4.32 -23.32 -8.16
N GLU A 18 -3.50 -24.17 -8.81
CA GLU A 18 -2.36 -24.84 -8.18
C GLU A 18 -1.34 -23.80 -7.68
N ALA A 19 -1.05 -22.78 -8.48
CA ALA A 19 -0.17 -21.67 -8.11
C ALA A 19 -0.69 -20.92 -6.90
N LEU A 20 -2.00 -20.57 -6.88
CA LEU A 20 -2.61 -19.84 -5.78
C LEU A 20 -2.60 -20.66 -4.49
N LEU A 21 -2.94 -21.93 -4.53
CA LEU A 21 -2.89 -22.84 -3.36
C LEU A 21 -1.47 -22.93 -2.79
N ALA A 22 -0.45 -23.03 -3.65
CA ALA A 22 0.94 -23.07 -3.23
C ALA A 22 1.37 -21.73 -2.57
N LEU A 23 0.93 -20.59 -3.12
CA LEU A 23 1.20 -19.27 -2.55
C LEU A 23 0.48 -19.07 -1.20
N GLN A 24 -0.75 -19.54 -1.06
CA GLN A 24 -1.51 -19.45 0.19
C GLN A 24 -0.95 -20.32 1.31
N SER A 25 -0.44 -21.52 0.98
CA SER A 25 0.18 -22.44 1.94
C SER A 25 1.57 -22.01 2.42
N GLY A 26 2.14 -20.96 1.84
CA GLY A 26 3.50 -20.50 2.15
C GLY A 26 4.60 -21.35 1.48
N ALA A 27 4.24 -22.37 0.68
CA ALA A 27 5.21 -23.12 -0.10
C ALA A 27 5.72 -22.26 -1.27
N ASN A 28 6.92 -21.72 -1.14
CA ASN A 28 7.60 -20.88 -2.14
C ASN A 28 6.93 -19.53 -2.43
N CYS A 29 6.21 -18.94 -1.47
CA CYS A 29 5.85 -17.54 -1.53
C CYS A 29 6.77 -16.77 -0.57
N GLU A 30 7.93 -16.35 -1.06
CA GLU A 30 8.73 -15.35 -0.35
C GLU A 30 8.02 -14.01 -0.50
N LEU A 31 7.25 -13.64 0.53
CA LEU A 31 6.73 -12.28 0.61
C LEU A 31 7.90 -11.29 0.63
N PRO A 32 7.77 -10.13 -0.01
CA PRO A 32 8.85 -9.17 -0.06
C PRO A 32 9.33 -8.80 1.34
N VAL A 33 10.66 -8.87 1.52
CA VAL A 33 11.30 -8.43 2.77
C VAL A 33 11.53 -6.92 2.68
N LEU A 34 11.24 -6.21 3.76
CA LEU A 34 11.61 -4.80 3.85
C LEU A 34 13.12 -4.63 3.62
N PRO A 35 13.54 -3.65 2.81
CA PRO A 35 14.95 -3.29 2.72
C PRO A 35 15.53 -3.04 4.12
N GLU A 36 16.79 -3.46 4.34
CA GLU A 36 17.41 -3.39 5.66
C GLU A 36 17.33 -2.00 6.29
N VAL A 37 17.60 -0.96 5.50
CA VAL A 37 17.51 0.44 5.96
C VAL A 37 16.08 0.79 6.36
N ALA A 38 15.08 0.33 5.62
CA ALA A 38 13.67 0.58 5.94
C ALA A 38 13.25 -0.13 7.23
N ALA A 39 13.65 -1.39 7.42
CA ALA A 39 13.37 -2.14 8.64
C ALA A 39 14.03 -1.48 9.88
N GLN A 40 15.28 -1.04 9.74
CA GLN A 40 16.00 -0.31 10.81
C GLN A 40 15.30 1.02 11.14
N LEU A 41 14.86 1.78 10.13
CA LEU A 41 14.15 3.05 10.33
C LEU A 41 12.79 2.84 11.00
N LEU A 42 12.04 1.83 10.60
CA LEU A 42 10.74 1.52 11.22
C LEU A 42 10.89 1.15 12.70
N LYS A 43 11.91 0.34 13.02
CA LYS A 43 12.23 -0.02 14.40
C LYS A 43 12.64 1.20 15.21
N LEU A 44 13.57 2.00 14.69
CA LEU A 44 14.08 3.20 15.37
C LEU A 44 13.00 4.25 15.60
N THR A 45 12.19 4.55 14.60
CA THR A 45 11.11 5.55 14.71
C THR A 45 9.91 5.07 15.55
N GLY A 46 9.90 3.81 15.95
CA GLY A 46 8.96 3.27 16.94
C GLY A 46 9.39 3.51 18.38
N ASP A 47 10.63 3.92 18.61
CA ASP A 47 11.15 4.24 19.93
C ASP A 47 10.74 5.67 20.33
N VAL A 48 10.26 5.83 21.56
CA VAL A 48 9.80 7.13 22.12
C VAL A 48 10.97 8.12 22.24
N ASP A 49 12.18 7.63 22.47
CA ASP A 49 13.40 8.44 22.63
C ASP A 49 14.10 8.77 21.30
N CYS A 50 13.56 8.29 20.16
CA CYS A 50 14.12 8.53 18.84
C CYS A 50 14.14 10.01 18.46
N ASN A 51 15.27 10.47 17.96
CA ASN A 51 15.43 11.84 17.49
C ASN A 51 15.93 11.91 16.04
N ILE A 52 15.91 13.13 15.47
CA ILE A 52 16.32 13.38 14.08
C ILE A 52 17.76 12.95 13.81
N GLY A 53 18.64 13.12 14.81
CA GLY A 53 20.06 12.74 14.69
C GLY A 53 20.27 11.25 14.48
N ASP A 54 19.37 10.41 14.99
CA ASP A 54 19.43 8.97 14.87
C ASP A 54 18.96 8.49 13.49
N VAL A 55 17.97 9.16 12.91
CA VAL A 55 17.30 8.78 11.66
C VAL A 55 18.09 9.22 10.42
N VAL A 56 18.66 10.44 10.46
CA VAL A 56 19.36 11.04 9.30
C VAL A 56 20.52 10.19 8.78
N PRO A 57 21.41 9.62 9.62
CA PRO A 57 22.49 8.75 9.13
C PRO A 57 21.99 7.50 8.41
N LEU A 58 20.88 6.91 8.87
CA LEU A 58 20.30 5.72 8.24
C LEU A 58 19.73 6.05 6.86
N ILE A 59 18.97 7.14 6.74
CA ILE A 59 18.42 7.59 5.44
C ILE A 59 19.53 7.84 4.42
N LYS A 60 20.63 8.47 4.83
CA LYS A 60 21.79 8.76 3.94
C LYS A 60 22.49 7.52 3.40
N ARG A 61 22.32 6.35 4.02
CA ARG A 61 22.88 5.07 3.53
C ARG A 61 22.19 4.57 2.26
N ASP A 62 20.96 5.01 2.00
CA ASP A 62 20.19 4.63 0.80
C ASP A 62 19.94 5.88 -0.07
N GLN A 63 20.61 5.94 -1.22
CA GLN A 63 20.49 7.06 -2.15
C GLN A 63 19.07 7.17 -2.74
N SER A 64 18.41 6.06 -2.98
CA SER A 64 17.03 6.03 -3.50
C SER A 64 16.08 6.62 -2.46
N LEU A 65 16.17 6.16 -1.20
CA LEU A 65 15.38 6.67 -0.09
C LEU A 65 15.62 8.18 0.12
N THR A 66 16.89 8.61 0.10
CA THR A 66 17.26 10.03 0.21
C THR A 66 16.59 10.88 -0.87
N SER A 67 16.69 10.46 -2.13
CA SER A 67 16.14 11.20 -3.27
C SER A 67 14.61 11.30 -3.20
N HIS A 68 13.94 10.20 -2.84
CA HIS A 68 12.49 10.18 -2.71
C HIS A 68 12.01 11.03 -1.52
N LEU A 69 12.69 10.95 -0.37
CA LEU A 69 12.35 11.75 0.80
C LEU A 69 12.44 13.27 0.51
N LEU A 70 13.52 13.70 -0.16
CA LEU A 70 13.69 15.10 -0.55
C LEU A 70 12.59 15.54 -1.53
N ARG A 71 12.22 14.71 -2.49
CA ARG A 71 11.13 15.00 -3.44
C ARG A 71 9.80 15.16 -2.70
N ILE A 72 9.46 14.25 -1.79
CA ILE A 72 8.22 14.30 -1.00
C ILE A 72 8.21 15.52 -0.09
N ALA A 73 9.32 15.85 0.59
CA ALA A 73 9.44 17.04 1.43
C ALA A 73 9.26 18.35 0.65
N ASN A 74 9.54 18.35 -0.65
CA ASN A 74 9.35 19.50 -1.56
C ASN A 74 8.05 19.44 -2.36
N SER A 75 7.21 18.40 -2.18
CA SER A 75 5.91 18.29 -2.85
C SER A 75 4.91 19.32 -2.30
N VAL A 76 3.88 19.60 -3.07
CA VAL A 76 2.80 20.57 -2.73
C VAL A 76 2.22 20.32 -1.33
N ARG A 77 2.12 19.06 -0.92
CA ARG A 77 1.56 18.67 0.40
C ARG A 77 2.39 19.15 1.59
N TYR A 78 3.72 19.22 1.43
CA TYR A 78 4.67 19.52 2.51
C TYR A 78 5.47 20.81 2.27
N ASN A 79 5.35 21.44 1.11
CA ASN A 79 6.11 22.63 0.75
C ASN A 79 5.57 23.86 1.48
N THR A 80 6.45 24.53 2.22
CA THR A 80 6.16 25.79 2.93
C THR A 80 6.70 27.01 2.18
N GLY A 81 7.00 26.89 0.88
CA GLY A 81 7.60 27.96 0.05
C GLY A 81 9.14 27.99 0.05
N VAL A 82 9.80 27.19 0.88
CA VAL A 82 11.27 27.09 0.93
C VAL A 82 11.70 25.70 0.48
N THR A 83 12.58 25.61 -0.52
CA THR A 83 13.10 24.33 -1.00
C THR A 83 14.04 23.69 0.01
N VAL A 84 13.81 22.43 0.32
CA VAL A 84 14.66 21.60 1.19
C VAL A 84 15.72 20.90 0.33
N SER A 85 16.99 21.04 0.71
CA SER A 85 18.12 20.47 -0.01
C SER A 85 18.90 19.40 0.78
N SER A 86 18.59 19.21 2.07
CA SER A 86 19.27 18.23 2.91
C SER A 86 18.30 17.27 3.59
N VAL A 87 18.75 16.03 3.86
CA VAL A 87 17.97 15.02 4.58
C VAL A 87 17.55 15.53 5.96
N GLN A 88 18.44 16.23 6.66
CA GLN A 88 18.13 16.79 7.97
C GLN A 88 16.98 17.80 7.92
N GLN A 89 17.00 18.70 6.92
CA GLN A 89 15.89 19.64 6.69
C GLN A 89 14.61 18.93 6.31
N ALA A 90 14.69 17.87 5.48
CA ALA A 90 13.55 17.06 5.09
C ALA A 90 12.91 16.39 6.31
N VAL A 91 13.70 15.74 7.15
CA VAL A 91 13.22 15.08 8.39
C VAL A 91 12.65 16.12 9.37
N ALA A 92 13.29 17.28 9.51
CA ALA A 92 12.78 18.37 10.38
C ALA A 92 11.43 18.92 9.88
N ARG A 93 11.24 19.04 8.55
CA ARG A 93 9.99 19.50 7.94
C ARG A 93 8.86 18.48 8.06
N LEU A 94 9.17 17.22 7.76
CA LEU A 94 8.19 16.14 7.72
C LEU A 94 7.82 15.64 9.12
N GLY A 95 8.77 15.66 10.05
CA GLY A 95 8.69 14.97 11.33
C GLY A 95 9.00 13.47 11.20
N LEU A 96 9.36 12.84 12.31
CA LEU A 96 9.76 11.42 12.36
C LEU A 96 8.62 10.49 11.90
N LEU A 97 7.39 10.84 12.21
CA LEU A 97 6.21 10.06 11.92
C LEU A 97 5.94 9.99 10.41
N ALA A 98 5.96 11.14 9.72
CA ALA A 98 5.82 11.16 8.27
C ALA A 98 7.01 10.49 7.56
N VAL A 99 8.21 10.57 8.13
CA VAL A 99 9.38 9.83 7.61
C VAL A 99 9.13 8.32 7.67
N ARG A 100 8.57 7.79 8.75
CA ARG A 100 8.19 6.39 8.87
C ARG A 100 7.22 5.96 7.77
N GLU A 101 6.17 6.74 7.55
CA GLU A 101 5.17 6.52 6.49
C GLU A 101 5.83 6.50 5.10
N ILE A 102 6.70 7.48 4.83
CA ILE A 102 7.40 7.62 3.56
C ILE A 102 8.39 6.47 3.33
N VAL A 103 9.05 5.97 4.36
CA VAL A 103 9.94 4.81 4.25
C VAL A 103 9.16 3.57 3.80
N VAL A 104 8.00 3.30 4.39
CA VAL A 104 7.13 2.19 3.95
C VAL A 104 6.67 2.41 2.50
N LEU A 105 6.24 3.62 2.17
CA LEU A 105 5.84 4.02 0.82
C LEU A 105 6.92 3.71 -0.23
N ILE A 106 8.15 4.16 0.02
CA ILE A 106 9.28 3.97 -0.89
C ILE A 106 9.65 2.50 -0.99
N SER A 107 9.60 1.77 0.13
CA SER A 107 9.85 0.33 0.14
C SER A 107 8.86 -0.43 -0.74
N CYS A 108 7.59 -0.03 -0.73
CA CYS A 108 6.58 -0.60 -1.61
C CYS A 108 6.80 -0.22 -3.08
N LYS A 109 7.32 0.99 -3.38
CA LYS A 109 7.49 1.48 -4.75
C LYS A 109 8.75 0.95 -5.45
N CYS A 110 9.89 0.97 -4.76
CA CYS A 110 11.21 0.93 -5.44
C CYS A 110 11.85 -0.45 -5.57
N ARG A 111 11.46 -1.47 -4.80
CA ARG A 111 12.19 -2.75 -4.75
C ARG A 111 11.33 -4.01 -4.75
N VAL A 112 10.02 -3.86 -4.67
CA VAL A 112 9.17 -5.02 -4.38
C VAL A 112 8.61 -5.64 -5.66
N PHE A 113 8.46 -4.86 -6.75
CA PHE A 113 7.71 -5.34 -7.91
C PHE A 113 8.43 -5.04 -9.23
N ASP A 114 9.16 -6.04 -9.73
CA ASP A 114 9.74 -6.04 -11.08
C ASP A 114 8.92 -6.96 -11.99
N VAL A 115 7.75 -6.46 -12.41
CA VAL A 115 6.80 -7.18 -13.27
C VAL A 115 6.38 -6.30 -14.45
N PRO A 116 7.25 -6.14 -15.47
CA PRO A 116 6.99 -5.27 -16.62
C PRO A 116 5.65 -5.52 -17.31
N GLU A 117 5.21 -6.78 -17.38
CA GLU A 117 3.93 -7.17 -17.98
C GLU A 117 2.70 -6.63 -17.22
N PHE A 118 2.84 -6.33 -15.92
CA PHE A 118 1.77 -5.79 -15.05
C PHE A 118 2.07 -4.37 -14.54
N GLU A 119 3.10 -3.69 -15.06
CA GLU A 119 3.49 -2.35 -14.61
C GLU A 119 2.31 -1.35 -14.56
N PRO A 120 1.42 -1.27 -15.58
CA PRO A 120 0.27 -0.36 -15.52
C PRO A 120 -0.65 -0.65 -14.34
N HIS A 121 -0.90 -1.93 -14.03
CA HIS A 121 -1.76 -2.35 -12.92
C HIS A 121 -1.10 -2.10 -11.56
N VAL A 122 0.21 -2.33 -11.44
CA VAL A 122 0.99 -2.00 -10.24
C VAL A 122 0.96 -0.49 -9.97
N ARG A 123 1.17 0.32 -11.00
CA ARG A 123 1.11 1.79 -10.89
C ARG A 123 -0.29 2.26 -10.49
N GLN A 124 -1.34 1.70 -11.08
CA GLN A 124 -2.72 2.03 -10.72
C GLN A 124 -3.04 1.65 -9.26
N SER A 125 -2.66 0.44 -8.82
CA SER A 125 -2.82 -0.01 -7.43
C SER A 125 -2.08 0.93 -6.47
N PHE A 126 -0.87 1.35 -6.81
CA PHE A 126 -0.08 2.27 -6.01
C PHE A 126 -0.71 3.67 -5.92
N ARG A 127 -1.21 4.23 -7.03
CA ARG A 127 -1.94 5.50 -7.04
C ARG A 127 -3.19 5.42 -6.16
N TYR A 128 -3.92 4.32 -6.25
CA TYR A 128 -5.11 4.09 -5.44
C TYR A 128 -4.77 3.99 -3.95
N SER A 129 -3.71 3.26 -3.60
CA SER A 129 -3.22 3.16 -2.24
C SER A 129 -2.80 4.51 -1.65
N LEU A 130 -2.10 5.34 -2.43
CA LEU A 130 -1.71 6.70 -2.01
C LEU A 130 -2.92 7.61 -1.75
N ALA A 131 -3.86 7.64 -2.68
CA ALA A 131 -5.08 8.43 -2.52
C ALA A 131 -5.88 7.96 -1.29
N THR A 132 -6.01 6.64 -1.12
CA THR A 132 -6.67 6.03 0.05
C THR A 132 -5.96 6.42 1.35
N ALA A 133 -4.62 6.35 1.39
CA ALA A 133 -3.84 6.75 2.56
C ALA A 133 -4.07 8.22 2.94
N ALA A 134 -4.08 9.12 1.95
CA ALA A 134 -4.33 10.54 2.18
C ALA A 134 -5.74 10.80 2.73
N PHE A 135 -6.79 10.18 2.16
CA PHE A 135 -8.14 10.32 2.69
C PHE A 135 -8.29 9.67 4.07
N ALA A 136 -7.66 8.52 4.32
CA ALA A 136 -7.68 7.90 5.64
C ALA A 136 -7.09 8.83 6.71
N GLN A 137 -6.02 9.58 6.39
CA GLN A 137 -5.48 10.62 7.29
C GLN A 137 -6.48 11.75 7.55
N GLU A 138 -7.16 12.26 6.51
CA GLU A 138 -8.16 13.33 6.68
C GLU A 138 -9.32 12.87 7.56
N ILE A 139 -9.81 11.64 7.33
CA ILE A 139 -10.85 11.03 8.17
C ILE A 139 -10.36 10.89 9.62
N ALA A 140 -9.14 10.39 9.80
CA ALA A 140 -8.54 10.22 11.14
C ALA A 140 -8.40 11.56 11.89
N ARG A 141 -8.00 12.66 11.21
CA ARG A 141 -7.94 14.00 11.80
C ARG A 141 -9.30 14.47 12.27
N VAL A 142 -10.33 14.35 11.43
CA VAL A 142 -11.71 14.74 11.76
C VAL A 142 -12.24 13.91 12.94
N ARG A 143 -11.90 12.62 12.98
CA ARG A 143 -12.36 11.69 14.01
C ARG A 143 -11.44 11.60 15.23
N ARG A 144 -10.32 12.34 15.26
CA ARG A 144 -9.31 12.31 16.32
C ARG A 144 -8.77 10.89 16.56
N MET A 145 -8.61 10.13 15.48
CA MET A 145 -8.00 8.80 15.48
C MET A 145 -6.49 8.91 15.24
N ASN A 146 -5.78 7.77 15.35
CA ASN A 146 -4.37 7.72 15.00
C ASN A 146 -4.16 7.95 13.49
N VAL A 147 -3.61 9.12 13.15
CA VAL A 147 -3.42 9.58 11.76
C VAL A 147 -2.39 8.74 11.02
N GLU A 148 -1.35 8.25 11.73
CA GLU A 148 -0.30 7.41 11.15
C GLU A 148 -0.79 6.00 10.85
N GLU A 149 -1.46 5.35 11.81
CA GLU A 149 -2.08 4.05 11.55
C GLU A 149 -3.07 4.14 10.40
N ALA A 150 -3.83 5.24 10.30
CA ALA A 150 -4.76 5.47 9.20
C ALA A 150 -4.03 5.58 7.86
N PHE A 151 -2.90 6.30 7.79
CA PHE A 151 -2.09 6.39 6.59
C PHE A 151 -1.55 5.02 6.18
N LEU A 152 -0.91 4.30 7.10
CA LEU A 152 -0.35 2.98 6.83
C LEU A 152 -1.44 1.98 6.39
N THR A 153 -2.60 2.03 7.03
CA THR A 153 -3.75 1.21 6.66
C THR A 153 -4.19 1.49 5.22
N GLY A 154 -4.34 2.77 4.86
CA GLY A 154 -4.68 3.19 3.50
C GLY A 154 -3.59 2.85 2.48
N LEU A 155 -2.31 2.99 2.83
CA LEU A 155 -1.19 2.70 1.93
C LEU A 155 -1.06 1.21 1.64
N LEU A 156 -1.29 0.36 2.64
CA LEU A 156 -1.04 -1.07 2.55
C LEU A 156 -2.29 -1.90 2.16
N HIS A 157 -3.47 -1.28 2.07
CA HIS A 157 -4.72 -2.01 1.86
C HIS A 157 -4.78 -2.84 0.57
N ASP A 158 -4.11 -2.40 -0.48
CA ASP A 158 -4.08 -3.07 -1.80
C ASP A 158 -2.69 -3.66 -2.15
N VAL A 159 -1.72 -3.62 -1.23
CA VAL A 159 -0.33 -4.09 -1.49
C VAL A 159 -0.24 -5.58 -1.84
N GLY A 160 -1.23 -6.36 -1.46
CA GLY A 160 -1.33 -7.78 -1.85
C GLY A 160 -1.49 -7.99 -3.36
N ARG A 161 -2.04 -7.03 -4.09
CA ARG A 161 -2.22 -7.13 -5.55
C ARG A 161 -0.88 -7.17 -6.29
N PRO A 162 0.02 -6.18 -6.14
CA PRO A 162 1.34 -6.25 -6.77
C PRO A 162 2.20 -7.43 -6.29
N ILE A 163 2.05 -7.87 -5.03
CA ILE A 163 2.70 -9.09 -4.51
C ILE A 163 2.27 -10.30 -5.34
N LEU A 164 0.98 -10.44 -5.58
CA LEU A 164 0.45 -11.56 -6.37
C LEU A 164 0.91 -11.50 -7.83
N PHE A 165 0.97 -10.31 -8.44
CA PHE A 165 1.55 -10.17 -9.78
C PHE A 165 2.99 -10.66 -9.83
N GLN A 166 3.82 -10.27 -8.87
CA GLN A 166 5.22 -10.72 -8.78
C GLN A 166 5.28 -12.24 -8.58
N ALA A 167 4.56 -12.76 -7.60
CA ALA A 167 4.58 -14.18 -7.29
C ALA A 167 4.12 -15.06 -8.48
N LEU A 168 3.07 -14.64 -9.19
CA LEU A 168 2.57 -15.35 -10.36
C LEU A 168 3.54 -15.24 -11.56
N ALA A 169 4.19 -14.08 -11.76
CA ALA A 169 5.23 -13.93 -12.77
C ALA A 169 6.45 -14.82 -12.47
N ASP A 170 6.85 -14.93 -11.21
CA ASP A 170 7.91 -15.83 -10.77
C ASP A 170 7.55 -17.29 -11.01
N ARG A 171 6.31 -17.69 -10.74
CA ARG A 171 5.83 -19.05 -11.04
C ARG A 171 5.77 -19.36 -12.52
N ARG A 172 5.45 -18.37 -13.38
CA ARG A 172 5.61 -18.54 -14.83
C ARG A 172 7.04 -18.92 -15.19
N ARG A 173 8.02 -18.25 -14.60
CA ARG A 173 9.45 -18.48 -14.88
C ARG A 173 9.95 -19.81 -14.31
N THR A 174 9.51 -20.19 -13.12
CA THR A 174 10.07 -21.32 -12.37
C THR A 174 9.28 -22.64 -12.50
N HIS A 175 7.96 -22.57 -12.65
CA HIS A 175 7.05 -23.73 -12.67
C HIS A 175 6.25 -23.88 -13.98
N GLY A 176 6.48 -22.97 -14.95
CA GLY A 176 5.77 -23.01 -16.22
C GLY A 176 4.28 -22.74 -16.08
N LEU A 177 3.88 -21.85 -15.16
CA LEU A 177 2.50 -21.44 -14.99
C LEU A 177 1.92 -20.92 -16.31
N VAL A 178 0.79 -21.48 -16.73
CA VAL A 178 0.02 -21.06 -17.89
C VAL A 178 -1.27 -20.41 -17.38
N ALA A 179 -1.35 -19.08 -17.54
CA ALA A 179 -2.52 -18.30 -17.18
C ALA A 179 -2.64 -17.07 -18.11
N SER A 180 -3.85 -16.71 -18.49
CA SER A 180 -4.14 -15.47 -19.20
C SER A 180 -3.98 -14.26 -18.27
N GLU A 181 -3.84 -13.07 -18.85
CA GLU A 181 -3.83 -11.82 -18.07
C GLU A 181 -5.12 -11.66 -17.25
N ALA A 182 -6.28 -11.96 -17.85
CA ALA A 182 -7.57 -11.87 -17.17
C ALA A 182 -7.66 -12.77 -15.93
N GLU A 183 -7.13 -14.00 -15.99
CA GLU A 183 -7.07 -14.89 -14.84
C GLU A 183 -6.15 -14.37 -13.74
N VAL A 184 -4.98 -13.84 -14.11
CA VAL A 184 -4.05 -13.23 -13.14
C VAL A 184 -4.70 -12.03 -12.45
N LEU A 185 -5.36 -11.14 -13.22
CA LEU A 185 -6.05 -9.97 -12.65
C LEU A 185 -7.18 -10.37 -11.70
N ARG A 186 -7.98 -11.39 -12.07
CA ARG A 186 -9.05 -11.92 -11.22
C ARG A 186 -8.50 -12.47 -9.91
N VAL A 187 -7.53 -13.36 -9.97
CA VAL A 187 -6.93 -14.00 -8.78
C VAL A 187 -6.26 -12.97 -7.88
N ALA A 188 -5.52 -12.02 -8.48
CA ALA A 188 -4.91 -10.93 -7.73
C ALA A 188 -5.98 -10.04 -7.04
N GLY A 189 -7.11 -9.79 -7.71
CA GLY A 189 -8.22 -9.05 -7.13
C GLY A 189 -8.89 -9.74 -5.95
N GLU A 190 -9.15 -11.04 -6.07
CA GLU A 190 -9.81 -11.87 -5.05
C GLU A 190 -8.94 -12.10 -3.81
N SER A 191 -7.64 -12.30 -4.01
CA SER A 191 -6.73 -12.72 -2.93
C SER A 191 -5.91 -11.57 -2.30
N ARG A 192 -5.96 -10.36 -2.87
CA ARG A 192 -5.13 -9.22 -2.45
C ARG A 192 -5.18 -8.89 -0.96
N ILE A 193 -6.36 -9.01 -0.35
CA ILE A 193 -6.58 -8.64 1.06
C ILE A 193 -5.82 -9.57 1.99
N SER A 194 -5.92 -10.88 1.77
CA SER A 194 -5.24 -11.87 2.61
C SER A 194 -3.71 -11.76 2.50
N PHE A 195 -3.19 -11.46 1.29
CA PHE A 195 -1.76 -11.26 1.10
C PHE A 195 -1.26 -9.94 1.70
N ALA A 196 -2.06 -8.86 1.62
CA ALA A 196 -1.73 -7.61 2.28
C ALA A 196 -1.66 -7.78 3.80
N ALA A 197 -2.65 -8.42 4.42
CA ALA A 197 -2.65 -8.67 5.86
C ALA A 197 -1.46 -9.53 6.31
N LYS A 198 -1.12 -10.60 5.55
CA LYS A 198 0.08 -11.42 5.82
C LYS A 198 1.37 -10.60 5.76
N LEU A 199 1.52 -9.73 4.75
CA LEU A 199 2.69 -8.87 4.62
C LEU A 199 2.84 -7.91 5.79
N ILE A 200 1.74 -7.28 6.21
CA ILE A 200 1.72 -6.33 7.34
C ILE A 200 2.21 -7.02 8.61
N VAL A 201 1.77 -8.26 8.86
CA VAL A 201 2.23 -9.07 9.99
C VAL A 201 3.71 -9.43 9.86
N GLN A 202 4.17 -9.86 8.67
CA GLN A 202 5.57 -10.20 8.43
C GLN A 202 6.50 -8.99 8.59
N TRP A 203 6.03 -7.79 8.28
CA TRP A 203 6.78 -6.55 8.47
C TRP A 203 6.72 -6.03 9.90
N GLU A 204 6.15 -6.80 10.81
CA GLU A 204 6.00 -6.46 12.24
C GLU A 204 5.34 -5.08 12.46
N LEU A 205 4.42 -4.72 11.55
CA LEU A 205 3.62 -3.50 11.70
C LEU A 205 2.46 -3.73 12.68
N SER A 206 1.78 -2.66 13.06
CA SER A 206 0.68 -2.71 14.02
C SER A 206 -0.37 -3.79 13.66
N PRO A 207 -0.73 -4.71 14.59
CA PRO A 207 -1.80 -5.68 14.37
C PRO A 207 -3.14 -5.03 14.01
N ARG A 208 -3.38 -3.81 14.48
CA ARG A 208 -4.58 -3.02 14.17
C ARG A 208 -4.64 -2.65 12.69
N VAL A 209 -3.50 -2.36 12.07
CA VAL A 209 -3.39 -2.11 10.62
C VAL A 209 -3.71 -3.39 9.85
N ALA A 210 -3.17 -4.54 10.26
CA ALA A 210 -3.45 -5.82 9.63
C ALA A 210 -4.93 -6.19 9.70
N GLU A 211 -5.55 -6.04 10.88
CA GLU A 211 -6.98 -6.31 11.07
C GLU A 211 -7.85 -5.36 10.26
N ALA A 212 -7.60 -4.05 10.28
CA ALA A 212 -8.37 -3.09 9.51
C ALA A 212 -8.30 -3.38 7.99
N VAL A 213 -7.13 -3.78 7.49
CA VAL A 213 -6.95 -4.21 6.09
C VAL A 213 -7.69 -5.52 5.82
N GLN A 214 -7.64 -6.49 6.73
CA GLN A 214 -8.35 -7.76 6.57
C GLN A 214 -9.87 -7.57 6.43
N TYR A 215 -10.43 -6.63 7.17
CA TYR A 215 -11.87 -6.37 7.22
C TYR A 215 -12.31 -5.14 6.40
N GLN A 216 -11.49 -4.68 5.44
CA GLN A 216 -11.76 -3.47 4.67
C GLN A 216 -13.09 -3.50 3.86
N LEU A 217 -13.60 -4.67 3.51
CA LEU A 217 -14.87 -4.84 2.78
C LEU A 217 -16.07 -5.16 3.68
N SER A 218 -15.81 -5.64 4.91
CA SER A 218 -16.83 -5.90 5.95
C SER A 218 -16.41 -5.26 7.28
N PRO A 219 -16.33 -3.91 7.35
CA PRO A 219 -15.74 -3.21 8.49
C PRO A 219 -16.35 -3.52 9.84
N LEU A 220 -17.67 -3.77 9.88
CA LEU A 220 -18.41 -4.03 11.13
C LEU A 220 -18.16 -5.43 11.69
N GLU A 221 -17.56 -6.32 10.90
CA GLU A 221 -17.17 -7.67 11.35
C GLU A 221 -15.78 -7.69 12.00
N ALA A 222 -15.02 -6.58 11.96
CA ALA A 222 -13.69 -6.50 12.55
C ALA A 222 -13.79 -6.64 14.10
N PRO A 223 -13.06 -7.61 14.71
CA PRO A 223 -13.18 -7.90 16.13
C PRO A 223 -12.81 -6.75 17.06
N ALA A 224 -11.76 -5.98 16.73
CA ALA A 224 -11.24 -4.90 17.57
C ALA A 224 -11.11 -3.55 16.84
N CYS A 225 -11.04 -3.56 15.51
CA CYS A 225 -10.67 -2.39 14.69
C CYS A 225 -11.79 -1.93 13.74
N ALA A 226 -13.07 -2.12 14.11
CA ALA A 226 -14.22 -1.77 13.27
C ALA A 226 -14.19 -0.32 12.79
N PHE A 227 -13.85 0.65 13.63
CA PHE A 227 -13.75 2.06 13.24
C PHE A 227 -12.60 2.34 12.28
N GLN A 228 -11.43 1.69 12.44
CA GLN A 228 -10.33 1.81 11.48
C GLN A 228 -10.69 1.19 10.14
N ALA A 229 -11.31 0.00 10.14
CA ALA A 229 -11.79 -0.65 8.93
C ALA A 229 -12.87 0.18 8.21
N ALA A 230 -13.79 0.80 8.97
CA ALA A 230 -14.79 1.73 8.44
C ALA A 230 -14.16 2.99 7.84
N SER A 231 -13.15 3.56 8.51
CA SER A 231 -12.38 4.69 7.99
C SER A 231 -11.66 4.35 6.70
N LEU A 232 -11.04 3.16 6.63
CA LEU A 232 -10.41 2.65 5.42
C LEU A 232 -11.43 2.48 4.29
N ASN A 233 -12.58 1.88 4.55
CA ASN A 233 -13.63 1.65 3.57
C ASN A 233 -14.15 2.97 2.97
N LEU A 234 -14.40 3.98 3.81
CA LEU A 234 -14.77 5.33 3.35
C LEU A 234 -13.65 5.98 2.53
N ALA A 235 -12.41 5.88 3.00
CA ALA A 235 -11.25 6.42 2.29
C ALA A 235 -11.05 5.78 0.90
N MET A 236 -11.26 4.47 0.78
CA MET A 236 -11.22 3.74 -0.48
C MET A 236 -12.27 4.27 -1.47
N SER A 237 -13.49 4.51 -1.01
CA SER A 237 -14.56 5.06 -1.84
C SER A 237 -14.22 6.47 -2.35
N LEU A 238 -13.71 7.35 -1.48
CA LEU A 238 -13.29 8.70 -1.85
C LEU A 238 -12.13 8.69 -2.85
N ALA A 239 -11.13 7.83 -2.61
CA ALA A 239 -9.98 7.67 -3.49
C ALA A 239 -10.40 7.16 -4.87
N TYR A 240 -11.32 6.18 -4.92
CA TYR A 240 -11.88 5.70 -6.18
C TYR A 240 -12.57 6.83 -6.96
N GLY A 241 -13.37 7.65 -6.29
CA GLY A 241 -14.08 8.77 -6.90
C GLY A 241 -13.15 9.79 -7.56
N ILE A 242 -12.08 10.21 -6.88
CA ILE A 242 -11.15 11.21 -7.46
C ILE A 242 -10.28 10.65 -8.59
N LEU A 243 -9.98 9.35 -8.57
CA LEU A 243 -9.17 8.70 -9.60
C LEU A 243 -9.99 8.28 -10.82
N ASN A 244 -11.32 8.19 -10.68
CA ASN A 244 -12.25 7.78 -11.75
C ASN A 244 -13.40 8.77 -11.88
N PRO A 245 -13.14 10.03 -12.32
CA PRO A 245 -14.15 11.09 -12.35
C PRO A 245 -15.33 10.80 -13.29
N ASN A 246 -15.14 9.87 -14.24
CA ASN A 246 -16.17 9.43 -15.18
C ASN A 246 -16.96 8.19 -14.68
N ALA A 247 -16.59 7.63 -13.52
CA ALA A 247 -17.39 6.56 -12.93
C ALA A 247 -18.70 7.15 -12.41
N THR A 248 -19.80 6.43 -12.65
CA THR A 248 -21.10 6.82 -12.12
C THR A 248 -20.98 6.94 -10.60
N PRO A 249 -21.19 8.13 -10.01
CA PRO A 249 -21.19 8.24 -8.55
C PRO A 249 -22.27 7.33 -7.97
N PRO A 250 -22.08 6.79 -6.75
CA PRO A 250 -23.20 6.18 -6.04
C PRO A 250 -24.34 7.19 -6.02
N ALA A 251 -25.59 6.69 -6.14
CA ALA A 251 -26.77 7.54 -6.26
C ALA A 251 -26.69 8.71 -5.26
N GLU A 252 -26.82 9.95 -5.75
CA GLU A 252 -26.66 11.19 -4.97
C GLU A 252 -27.48 11.22 -3.68
N ASP A 253 -28.56 10.42 -3.65
CA ASP A 253 -29.52 10.35 -2.55
C ASP A 253 -29.11 9.37 -1.41
N GLN A 254 -28.00 8.62 -1.55
CA GLN A 254 -27.58 7.70 -0.50
C GLN A 254 -26.16 8.04 0.01
N PRO A 255 -26.06 8.65 1.20
CA PRO A 255 -24.78 8.91 1.83
C PRO A 255 -24.04 7.60 2.09
N HIS A 256 -22.70 7.63 1.98
CA HIS A 256 -21.89 6.43 2.22
C HIS A 256 -22.15 5.85 3.62
N PRO A 257 -22.48 4.55 3.77
CA PRO A 257 -22.92 3.98 5.05
C PRO A 257 -21.93 4.21 6.20
N MET A 258 -20.64 4.27 5.89
CA MET A 258 -19.61 4.49 6.91
C MET A 258 -19.59 5.90 7.49
N LEU A 259 -20.29 6.87 6.91
CA LEU A 259 -20.44 8.22 7.49
C LEU A 259 -21.23 8.15 8.81
N GLU A 260 -22.29 7.37 8.85
CA GLU A 260 -23.07 7.14 10.07
C GLU A 260 -22.26 6.39 11.12
N VAL A 261 -21.64 5.27 10.72
CA VAL A 261 -20.79 4.44 11.60
C VAL A 261 -19.67 5.28 12.25
N LEU A 262 -19.05 6.13 11.45
CA LEU A 262 -17.97 7.02 11.92
C LEU A 262 -18.50 8.29 12.58
N SER A 263 -19.82 8.53 12.64
CA SER A 263 -20.43 9.77 13.10
C SER A 263 -19.79 11.00 12.44
N ILE A 264 -19.62 10.97 11.12
CA ILE A 264 -19.12 12.09 10.31
C ILE A 264 -20.31 12.88 9.81
N TYR A 265 -20.44 14.11 10.28
CA TYR A 265 -21.51 15.02 9.89
C TYR A 265 -21.23 15.68 8.52
N PRO A 266 -22.25 16.21 7.81
CA PRO A 266 -22.08 16.79 6.48
C PRO A 266 -20.98 17.84 6.37
N GLU A 267 -20.84 18.73 7.36
CA GLU A 267 -19.80 19.77 7.39
C GLU A 267 -18.38 19.17 7.49
N GLN A 268 -18.23 18.13 8.29
CA GLN A 268 -16.98 17.41 8.43
C GLN A 268 -16.63 16.65 7.14
N PHE A 269 -17.64 16.04 6.52
CA PHE A 269 -17.46 15.35 5.24
C PHE A 269 -17.09 16.33 4.12
N ALA A 270 -17.73 17.50 4.04
CA ALA A 270 -17.36 18.56 3.13
C ALA A 270 -15.90 19.04 3.34
N THR A 271 -15.44 19.07 4.59
CA THR A 271 -14.04 19.40 4.91
C THR A 271 -13.06 18.36 4.35
N ILE A 272 -13.39 17.06 4.46
CA ILE A 272 -12.58 15.98 3.89
C ILE A 272 -12.54 16.10 2.35
N GLN A 273 -13.70 16.32 1.72
CA GLN A 273 -13.82 16.44 0.26
C GLN A 273 -13.09 17.65 -0.31
N LYS A 274 -13.00 18.75 0.44
CA LYS A 274 -12.29 19.96 0.01
C LYS A 274 -10.82 19.72 -0.32
N ASN A 275 -10.21 18.71 0.28
CA ASN A 275 -8.81 18.35 0.08
C ASN A 275 -8.60 17.45 -1.17
N SER A 276 -9.67 17.05 -1.89
CA SER A 276 -9.60 16.10 -3.00
C SER A 276 -8.63 16.52 -4.11
N SER A 277 -8.66 17.79 -4.53
CA SER A 277 -7.77 18.30 -5.58
C SER A 277 -6.30 18.27 -5.15
N GLN A 278 -6.02 18.67 -3.91
CA GLN A 278 -4.66 18.64 -3.36
C GLN A 278 -4.14 17.21 -3.20
N ILE A 279 -5.02 16.27 -2.82
CA ILE A 279 -4.68 14.85 -2.74
C ILE A 279 -4.35 14.30 -4.12
N LEU A 280 -5.16 14.60 -5.14
CA LEU A 280 -4.90 14.15 -6.50
C LEU A 280 -3.56 14.69 -7.04
N GLU A 281 -3.30 15.98 -6.87
CA GLU A 281 -2.02 16.59 -7.27
C GLU A 281 -0.82 15.95 -6.57
N TRP A 282 -0.96 15.67 -5.26
CA TRP A 282 0.09 14.98 -4.52
C TRP A 282 0.31 13.55 -5.02
N VAL A 283 -0.74 12.80 -5.30
CA VAL A 283 -0.65 11.45 -5.87
C VAL A 283 0.08 11.49 -7.20
N ASP A 284 -0.31 12.41 -8.11
CA ASP A 284 0.30 12.53 -9.44
C ASP A 284 1.78 12.94 -9.39
N SER A 285 2.17 13.76 -8.42
CA SER A 285 3.56 14.15 -8.22
C SER A 285 4.43 13.07 -7.59
N THR A 286 3.81 12.07 -6.96
CA THR A 286 4.49 11.01 -6.22
C THR A 286 4.60 9.72 -7.02
N THR A 287 3.70 9.45 -7.96
CA THR A 287 3.65 8.24 -8.79
C THR A 287 4.31 8.42 -10.14
#